data_e892838fbbc6d98e9b1d832a810b9c9b
#
_entry.id   e892838fbbc6d98e9b1d832a810b9c9b
#
_cell.length_a   1.000
_cell.length_b   1.000
_cell.length_c   1.000
_cell.angle_alpha   90.00
_cell.angle_beta   90.00
_cell.angle_gamma   90.00
#
_symmetry.space_group_name_H-M   'P 1'
#
loop_
_entity.id
_entity.type
_entity.pdbx_description
1 polymer ?
#
loop_
_entity_poly.entity_id
_entity_poly.type
_entity_poly.pdbx_seq_one_letter_code
_entity_poly.pdbx_strand_id
1 'polypeptide(L)'
;YDSKKAGAVTVSHLRFGPKPIRSPYLISKANFIACHQTIFLERYNMLDNIAPNGTFLLSTPYGPDEVWDHLPQRMQEQILEKNVKLYVIDAIKVARESGMGWRINTTMQACFFALAGVLPRDQAIEQINKAIKKTYGSKGDAIVQMNIKAVAAAVDNMFQVDTAGKSASSGIQLPPPVPPSAPKYVRDVLGTIIAGYGDSL
;
A
#
# COMPACT_ATOMS: atom_id res chain seq x y z
N TYR A 1 5.64 8.69 16.25
CA TYR A 1 5.18 7.29 16.31
C TYR A 1 5.06 6.84 17.77
N ASP A 2 3.88 6.38 18.17
CA ASP A 2 3.63 5.82 19.49
C ASP A 2 2.99 4.44 19.34
N SER A 3 3.73 3.39 19.62
CA SER A 3 3.30 2.00 19.50
C SER A 3 2.16 1.61 20.48
N LYS A 4 1.87 2.45 21.47
CA LYS A 4 0.81 2.23 22.46
C LYS A 4 -0.56 2.78 22.04
N LYS A 5 -0.62 3.56 20.96
CA LYS A 5 -1.88 4.17 20.47
C LYS A 5 -2.41 3.36 19.30
N ALA A 6 -3.55 2.72 19.50
CA ALA A 6 -4.31 2.11 18.40
C ALA A 6 -4.89 3.17 17.48
N GLY A 7 -4.98 2.88 16.18
CA GLY A 7 -5.59 3.76 15.18
C GLY A 7 -4.68 4.84 14.58
N ALA A 8 -3.40 4.91 14.98
CA ALA A 8 -2.44 5.77 14.33
C ALA A 8 -1.99 5.17 12.98
N VAL A 9 -1.85 6.03 11.95
CA VAL A 9 -1.24 5.62 10.70
C VAL A 9 0.25 5.32 10.92
N THR A 10 0.72 4.22 10.35
CA THR A 10 2.14 3.88 10.31
C THR A 10 2.60 3.89 8.85
N VAL A 11 3.64 4.67 8.54
CA VAL A 11 4.29 4.68 7.23
C VAL A 11 5.69 4.10 7.39
N SER A 12 5.95 3.00 6.66
CA SER A 12 7.26 2.34 6.64
C SER A 12 8.00 2.68 5.37
N HIS A 13 9.24 3.14 5.51
CA HIS A 13 10.12 3.46 4.40
C HIS A 13 11.19 2.38 4.26
N LEU A 14 11.22 1.71 3.10
CA LEU A 14 12.12 0.61 2.82
C LEU A 14 12.94 0.90 1.57
N ARG A 15 14.25 0.68 1.65
CA ARG A 15 15.17 0.80 0.53
C ARG A 15 15.87 -0.52 0.28
N PHE A 16 15.90 -0.95 -0.96
CA PHE A 16 16.68 -2.08 -1.44
C PHE A 16 17.69 -1.64 -2.48
N GLY A 17 18.86 -2.27 -2.47
CA GLY A 17 19.88 -2.02 -3.49
C GLY A 17 21.06 -2.98 -3.36
N PRO A 18 21.84 -3.16 -4.44
CA PRO A 18 23.00 -4.05 -4.47
C PRO A 18 24.21 -3.48 -3.72
N LYS A 19 24.19 -2.20 -3.36
CA LYS A 19 25.26 -1.51 -2.64
C LYS A 19 24.80 -1.14 -1.24
N PRO A 20 25.72 -0.97 -0.26
CA PRO A 20 25.37 -0.49 1.06
C PRO A 20 24.61 0.84 1.00
N ILE A 21 23.45 0.89 1.66
CA ILE A 21 22.57 2.05 1.67
C ILE A 21 22.89 2.87 2.93
N ARG A 22 23.29 4.13 2.71
CA ARG A 22 23.58 5.10 3.78
C ARG A 22 22.65 6.31 3.66
N SER A 23 21.32 6.05 3.70
CA SER A 23 20.29 7.05 3.47
C SER A 23 19.30 7.05 4.66
N PRO A 24 19.62 7.75 5.77
CA PRO A 24 18.79 7.75 6.98
C PRO A 24 17.51 8.61 6.84
N TYR A 25 17.34 9.35 5.76
CA TYR A 25 16.20 10.22 5.49
C TYR A 25 15.00 9.46 4.91
N LEU A 26 13.82 10.05 5.03
CA LEU A 26 12.58 9.50 4.47
C LEU A 26 12.64 9.40 2.94
N ILE A 27 11.85 8.49 2.37
CA ILE A 27 11.73 8.36 0.92
C ILE A 27 10.81 9.47 0.41
N SER A 28 11.35 10.31 -0.46
CA SER A 28 10.59 11.34 -1.18
C SER A 28 10.15 10.91 -2.58
N LYS A 29 10.70 9.81 -3.10
CA LYS A 29 10.35 9.25 -4.41
C LYS A 29 10.38 7.72 -4.33
N ALA A 30 9.19 7.09 -4.37
CA ALA A 30 9.02 5.66 -4.20
C ALA A 30 8.69 4.97 -5.52
N ASN A 31 9.36 3.87 -5.82
CA ASN A 31 9.02 3.02 -6.97
C ASN A 31 7.83 2.10 -6.69
N PHE A 32 7.56 1.84 -5.41
CA PHE A 32 6.49 0.99 -4.95
C PHE A 32 5.86 1.58 -3.69
N ILE A 33 4.52 1.66 -3.68
CA ILE A 33 3.73 2.04 -2.52
C ILE A 33 2.69 0.95 -2.28
N ALA A 34 2.48 0.55 -1.02
CA ALA A 34 1.43 -0.36 -0.63
C ALA A 34 0.52 0.26 0.43
N CYS A 35 -0.78 0.19 0.20
CA CYS A 35 -1.81 0.55 1.17
C CYS A 35 -2.50 -0.71 1.68
N HIS A 36 -2.39 -0.96 2.98
CA HIS A 36 -2.92 -2.17 3.61
C HIS A 36 -4.40 -2.08 3.98
N GLN A 37 -4.99 -0.89 3.94
CA GLN A 37 -6.40 -0.67 4.28
C GLN A 37 -6.99 0.46 3.45
N THR A 38 -8.10 0.20 2.79
CA THR A 38 -8.81 1.17 1.93
C THR A 38 -9.18 2.46 2.66
N ILE A 39 -9.50 2.41 3.96
CA ILE A 39 -9.88 3.58 4.76
C ILE A 39 -8.80 4.70 4.76
N PHE A 40 -7.55 4.35 4.50
CA PHE A 40 -6.49 5.36 4.42
C PHE A 40 -6.61 6.25 3.18
N LEU A 41 -7.28 5.78 2.13
CA LEU A 41 -7.54 6.58 0.92
C LEU A 41 -8.47 7.76 1.20
N GLU A 42 -9.30 7.66 2.25
CA GLU A 42 -10.22 8.74 2.66
C GLU A 42 -9.52 9.87 3.42
N ARG A 43 -8.25 9.68 3.82
CA ARG A 43 -7.54 10.58 4.73
C ARG A 43 -6.20 11.07 4.22
N TYR A 44 -5.53 10.28 3.36
CA TYR A 44 -4.13 10.50 3.00
C TYR A 44 -3.91 10.47 1.50
N ASN A 45 -3.13 11.42 1.02
CA ASN A 45 -2.72 11.50 -0.39
C ASN A 45 -1.45 10.64 -0.61
N MET A 46 -1.65 9.31 -0.73
CA MET A 46 -0.55 8.35 -0.70
C MET A 46 0.36 8.38 -1.91
N LEU A 47 -0.13 8.88 -3.07
CA LEU A 47 0.62 8.83 -4.32
C LEU A 47 1.46 10.08 -4.59
N ASP A 48 1.52 11.04 -3.67
CA ASP A 48 2.34 12.24 -3.86
C ASP A 48 3.82 11.89 -4.12
N ASN A 49 4.33 10.92 -3.38
CA ASN A 49 5.71 10.47 -3.47
C ASN A 49 5.94 9.29 -4.43
N ILE A 50 4.95 8.87 -5.21
CA ILE A 50 5.16 7.79 -6.17
C ILE A 50 5.94 8.29 -7.39
N ALA A 51 6.92 7.51 -7.83
CA ALA A 51 7.68 7.79 -9.03
C ALA A 51 6.83 7.55 -10.30
N PRO A 52 7.12 8.23 -11.42
CA PRO A 52 6.55 7.84 -12.71
C PRO A 52 6.81 6.35 -13.02
N ASN A 53 5.81 5.67 -13.57
CA ASN A 53 5.80 4.23 -13.82
C ASN A 53 5.96 3.37 -12.56
N GLY A 54 5.74 3.95 -11.38
CA GLY A 54 5.74 3.22 -10.10
C GLY A 54 4.59 2.24 -9.98
N THR A 55 4.64 1.40 -8.96
CA THR A 55 3.61 0.42 -8.66
C THR A 55 2.86 0.80 -7.39
N PHE A 56 1.55 0.79 -7.44
CA PHE A 56 0.69 0.95 -6.26
C PHE A 56 -0.11 -0.32 -6.02
N LEU A 57 0.05 -0.90 -4.84
CA LEU A 57 -0.69 -2.07 -4.36
C LEU A 57 -1.70 -1.65 -3.30
N LEU A 58 -2.97 -1.94 -3.53
CA LEU A 58 -4.07 -1.63 -2.61
C LEU A 58 -4.73 -2.89 -2.09
N SER A 59 -4.81 -3.04 -0.76
CA SER A 59 -5.70 -4.02 -0.14
C SER A 59 -7.10 -3.42 -0.03
N THR A 60 -8.05 -3.99 -0.77
CA THR A 60 -9.43 -3.50 -0.90
C THR A 60 -10.39 -4.66 -1.15
N PRO A 61 -11.66 -4.57 -0.71
CA PRO A 61 -12.67 -5.54 -1.06
C PRO A 61 -13.16 -5.41 -2.53
N TYR A 62 -12.86 -4.28 -3.19
CA TYR A 62 -13.27 -4.02 -4.56
C TYR A 62 -12.36 -4.74 -5.56
N GLY A 63 -12.98 -5.38 -6.56
CA GLY A 63 -12.28 -6.05 -7.66
C GLY A 63 -11.61 -5.06 -8.63
N PRO A 64 -10.82 -5.57 -9.60
CA PRO A 64 -10.10 -4.74 -10.56
C PRO A 64 -11.03 -3.88 -11.46
N ASP A 65 -12.25 -4.34 -11.69
CA ASP A 65 -13.22 -3.63 -12.53
C ASP A 65 -13.97 -2.53 -11.77
N GLU A 66 -14.09 -2.65 -10.45
CA GLU A 66 -14.88 -1.76 -9.60
C GLU A 66 -14.03 -0.70 -8.87
N VAL A 67 -12.80 -1.04 -8.50
CA VAL A 67 -11.98 -0.23 -7.60
C VAL A 67 -11.77 1.19 -8.11
N TRP A 68 -11.72 1.38 -9.43
CA TRP A 68 -11.46 2.70 -10.01
C TRP A 68 -12.44 3.76 -9.52
N ASP A 69 -13.73 3.44 -9.47
CA ASP A 69 -14.78 4.37 -9.08
C ASP A 69 -14.80 4.65 -7.56
N HIS A 70 -14.08 3.84 -6.78
CA HIS A 70 -13.91 4.00 -5.33
C HIS A 70 -12.61 4.73 -4.95
N LEU A 71 -11.77 5.11 -5.93
CA LEU A 71 -10.56 5.89 -5.65
C LEU A 71 -10.87 7.38 -5.56
N PRO A 72 -10.23 8.15 -4.66
CA PRO A 72 -10.28 9.60 -4.70
C PRO A 72 -9.86 10.14 -6.06
N GLN A 73 -10.54 11.18 -6.55
CA GLN A 73 -10.28 11.77 -7.86
C GLN A 73 -8.81 12.18 -8.03
N ARG A 74 -8.22 12.79 -7.02
CA ARG A 74 -6.79 13.16 -7.01
C ARG A 74 -5.89 11.95 -7.24
N MET A 75 -6.23 10.80 -6.67
CA MET A 75 -5.46 9.57 -6.85
C MET A 75 -5.62 9.01 -8.27
N GLN A 76 -6.83 9.08 -8.85
CA GLN A 76 -7.06 8.73 -10.26
C GLN A 76 -6.20 9.61 -11.19
N GLU A 77 -6.17 10.93 -10.95
CA GLU A 77 -5.32 11.88 -11.70
C GLU A 77 -3.84 11.48 -11.61
N GLN A 78 -3.34 11.23 -10.41
CA GLN A 78 -1.93 10.85 -10.21
C GLN A 78 -1.58 9.50 -10.85
N ILE A 79 -2.48 8.52 -10.85
CA ILE A 79 -2.28 7.24 -11.51
C ILE A 79 -2.13 7.44 -13.02
N LEU A 80 -2.99 8.25 -13.63
CA LEU A 80 -2.95 8.54 -15.06
C LEU A 80 -1.72 9.39 -15.43
N GLU A 81 -1.46 10.50 -14.72
CA GLU A 81 -0.35 11.41 -14.98
C GLU A 81 1.01 10.72 -14.87
N LYS A 82 1.19 9.89 -13.86
CA LYS A 82 2.46 9.21 -13.56
C LYS A 82 2.56 7.83 -14.17
N ASN A 83 1.55 7.38 -14.93
CA ASN A 83 1.46 6.02 -15.49
C ASN A 83 1.71 4.95 -14.42
N VAL A 84 1.02 5.04 -13.28
CA VAL A 84 1.19 4.13 -12.15
C VAL A 84 0.53 2.79 -12.45
N LYS A 85 1.23 1.69 -12.21
CA LYS A 85 0.66 0.34 -12.27
C LYS A 85 -0.14 0.08 -11.00
N LEU A 86 -1.47 0.07 -11.11
CA LEU A 86 -2.36 -0.19 -10.00
C LEU A 86 -2.62 -1.69 -9.88
N TYR A 87 -2.40 -2.24 -8.68
CA TYR A 87 -2.74 -3.62 -8.32
C TYR A 87 -3.67 -3.64 -7.12
N VAL A 88 -4.60 -4.58 -7.11
CA VAL A 88 -5.56 -4.76 -6.02
C VAL A 88 -5.58 -6.20 -5.53
N ILE A 89 -5.87 -6.37 -4.26
CA ILE A 89 -6.08 -7.66 -3.60
C ILE A 89 -7.04 -7.48 -2.43
N ASP A 90 -7.99 -8.39 -2.26
CA ASP A 90 -8.70 -8.53 -0.98
C ASP A 90 -7.85 -9.37 -0.02
N ALA A 91 -6.87 -8.71 0.61
CA ALA A 91 -5.94 -9.39 1.50
C ALA A 91 -6.62 -9.99 2.74
N ILE A 92 -7.74 -9.41 3.19
CA ILE A 92 -8.52 -9.90 4.33
C ILE A 92 -9.22 -11.20 3.96
N LYS A 93 -9.87 -11.25 2.80
CA LYS A 93 -10.51 -12.47 2.29
C LYS A 93 -9.48 -13.58 2.12
N VAL A 94 -8.36 -13.31 1.44
CA VAL A 94 -7.26 -14.28 1.23
C VAL A 94 -6.72 -14.80 2.56
N ALA A 95 -6.49 -13.92 3.54
CA ALA A 95 -6.02 -14.33 4.86
C ALA A 95 -7.02 -15.24 5.59
N ARG A 96 -8.32 -14.91 5.54
CA ARG A 96 -9.38 -15.73 6.16
C ARG A 96 -9.48 -17.11 5.52
N GLU A 97 -9.52 -17.20 4.20
CA GLU A 97 -9.61 -18.46 3.45
C GLU A 97 -8.38 -19.34 3.62
N SER A 98 -7.23 -18.73 3.92
CA SER A 98 -5.98 -19.44 4.26
C SER A 98 -5.87 -19.84 5.73
N GLY A 99 -6.85 -19.50 6.58
CA GLY A 99 -6.83 -19.78 8.01
C GLY A 99 -6.03 -18.77 8.85
N MET A 100 -5.57 -17.68 8.25
CA MET A 100 -4.80 -16.63 8.94
C MET A 100 -5.67 -15.63 9.71
N GLY A 101 -7.01 -15.70 9.60
CA GLY A 101 -7.94 -14.76 10.19
C GLY A 101 -7.76 -13.35 9.59
N TRP A 102 -7.49 -12.34 10.42
CA TRP A 102 -7.29 -10.96 10.00
C TRP A 102 -5.83 -10.57 9.71
N ARG A 103 -4.92 -11.53 9.79
CA ARG A 103 -3.47 -11.30 9.68
C ARG A 103 -3.04 -11.27 8.22
N ILE A 104 -3.08 -10.09 7.63
CA ILE A 104 -2.76 -9.87 6.21
C ILE A 104 -1.26 -9.68 5.93
N ASN A 105 -0.40 -9.64 6.95
CA ASN A 105 1.02 -9.31 6.78
C ASN A 105 1.73 -10.24 5.78
N THR A 106 1.56 -11.56 5.92
CA THR A 106 2.15 -12.55 5.01
C THR A 106 1.63 -12.39 3.59
N THR A 107 0.31 -12.15 3.45
CA THR A 107 -0.36 -11.91 2.16
C THR A 107 0.23 -10.67 1.46
N MET A 108 0.28 -9.53 2.15
CA MET A 108 0.81 -8.29 1.59
C MET A 108 2.30 -8.35 1.30
N GLN A 109 3.09 -9.06 2.13
CA GLN A 109 4.50 -9.30 1.89
C GLN A 109 4.73 -10.13 0.62
N ALA A 110 3.92 -11.16 0.38
CA ALA A 110 3.99 -11.97 -0.84
C ALA A 110 3.72 -11.13 -2.09
N CYS A 111 2.68 -10.29 -2.06
CA CYS A 111 2.36 -9.36 -3.14
C CYS A 111 3.50 -8.37 -3.39
N PHE A 112 4.08 -7.80 -2.33
CA PHE A 112 5.22 -6.89 -2.45
C PHE A 112 6.38 -7.54 -3.21
N PHE A 113 6.83 -8.71 -2.79
CA PHE A 113 7.95 -9.38 -3.45
C PHE A 113 7.64 -9.86 -4.88
N ALA A 114 6.38 -10.19 -5.15
CA ALA A 114 5.96 -10.54 -6.51
C ALA A 114 5.99 -9.35 -7.47
N LEU A 115 5.74 -8.11 -6.97
CA LEU A 115 5.63 -6.90 -7.77
C LEU A 115 6.88 -6.01 -7.78
N ALA A 116 7.65 -6.01 -6.69
CA ALA A 116 8.75 -5.06 -6.49
C ALA A 116 9.98 -5.31 -7.41
N GLY A 117 10.05 -6.47 -8.08
CA GLY A 117 11.15 -6.79 -9.00
C GLY A 117 12.54 -6.88 -8.33
N VAL A 118 12.58 -7.01 -7.01
CA VAL A 118 13.83 -7.13 -6.22
C VAL A 118 14.52 -8.46 -6.49
N LEU A 119 13.73 -9.53 -6.68
CA LEU A 119 14.14 -10.87 -7.04
C LEU A 119 13.21 -11.41 -8.14
N PRO A 120 13.64 -12.40 -8.95
CA PRO A 120 12.73 -13.18 -9.76
C PRO A 120 11.60 -13.77 -8.90
N ARG A 121 10.36 -13.74 -9.40
CA ARG A 121 9.15 -14.10 -8.64
C ARG A 121 9.26 -15.43 -7.91
N ASP A 122 9.72 -16.47 -8.60
CA ASP A 122 9.82 -17.82 -8.02
C ASP A 122 10.86 -17.88 -6.90
N GLN A 123 11.99 -17.20 -7.06
CA GLN A 123 13.01 -17.08 -6.02
C GLN A 123 12.49 -16.29 -4.82
N ALA A 124 11.72 -15.22 -5.04
CA ALA A 124 11.11 -14.44 -3.97
C ALA A 124 10.16 -15.31 -3.14
N ILE A 125 9.27 -16.07 -3.79
CA ILE A 125 8.34 -17.00 -3.14
C ILE A 125 9.10 -18.08 -2.35
N GLU A 126 10.15 -18.65 -2.94
CA GLU A 126 10.98 -19.65 -2.25
C GLU A 126 11.61 -19.08 -0.97
N GLN A 127 12.18 -17.87 -1.04
CA GLN A 127 12.79 -17.20 0.12
C GLN A 127 11.76 -16.86 1.19
N ILE A 128 10.56 -16.42 0.80
CA ILE A 128 9.46 -16.19 1.75
C ILE A 128 9.10 -17.51 2.46
N ASN A 129 8.94 -18.59 1.72
CA ASN A 129 8.61 -19.90 2.28
C ASN A 129 9.71 -20.42 3.23
N LYS A 130 10.99 -20.20 2.91
CA LYS A 130 12.11 -20.50 3.82
C LYS A 130 12.04 -19.65 5.10
N ALA A 131 11.77 -18.36 4.97
CA ALA A 131 11.62 -17.46 6.11
C ALA A 131 10.43 -17.85 7.00
N ILE A 132 9.29 -18.23 6.41
CA ILE A 132 8.12 -18.75 7.13
C ILE A 132 8.49 -20.00 7.95
N LYS A 133 9.14 -20.98 7.34
CA LYS A 133 9.59 -22.19 8.03
C LYS A 133 10.53 -21.87 9.20
N LYS A 134 11.47 -20.95 9.00
CA LYS A 134 12.40 -20.50 10.04
C LYS A 134 11.69 -19.79 11.21
N THR A 135 10.73 -18.92 10.89
CA THR A 135 10.05 -18.06 11.88
C THR A 135 8.96 -18.80 12.65
N TYR A 136 8.22 -19.66 11.95
CA TYR A 136 7.03 -20.32 12.51
C TYR A 136 7.19 -21.80 12.75
N GLY A 137 8.32 -22.41 12.38
CA GLY A 137 8.56 -23.85 12.56
C GLY A 137 8.40 -24.31 14.01
N SER A 138 8.84 -23.51 14.99
CA SER A 138 8.66 -23.81 16.42
C SER A 138 7.20 -23.76 16.89
N LYS A 139 6.28 -23.17 16.10
CA LYS A 139 4.85 -23.05 16.40
C LYS A 139 4.01 -24.20 15.82
N GLY A 140 4.65 -25.13 15.12
CA GLY A 140 4.04 -26.33 14.53
C GLY A 140 3.76 -26.21 13.02
N ASP A 141 3.74 -27.35 12.35
CA ASP A 141 3.61 -27.44 10.89
C ASP A 141 2.30 -26.85 10.36
N ALA A 142 1.21 -26.96 11.11
CA ALA A 142 -0.08 -26.38 10.72
C ALA A 142 0.02 -24.87 10.48
N ILE A 143 0.74 -24.14 11.34
CA ILE A 143 0.95 -22.69 11.20
C ILE A 143 1.85 -22.38 10.00
N VAL A 144 2.88 -23.18 9.79
CA VAL A 144 3.76 -23.05 8.61
C VAL A 144 2.95 -23.24 7.34
N GLN A 145 2.15 -24.29 7.23
CA GLN A 145 1.33 -24.58 6.05
C GLN A 145 0.27 -23.50 5.78
N MET A 146 -0.38 -22.95 6.82
CA MET A 146 -1.31 -21.83 6.67
C MET A 146 -0.62 -20.60 6.04
N ASN A 147 0.59 -20.26 6.49
CA ASN A 147 1.34 -19.14 5.93
C ASN A 147 1.78 -19.40 4.48
N ILE A 148 2.25 -20.59 4.15
CA ILE A 148 2.62 -20.98 2.78
C ILE A 148 1.40 -20.92 1.85
N LYS A 149 0.25 -21.42 2.30
CA LYS A 149 -1.02 -21.32 1.57
C LYS A 149 -1.41 -19.87 1.33
N ALA A 150 -1.26 -19.00 2.33
CA ALA A 150 -1.55 -17.57 2.19
C ALA A 150 -0.63 -16.88 1.17
N VAL A 151 0.64 -17.27 1.07
CA VAL A 151 1.58 -16.75 0.06
C VAL A 151 1.12 -17.12 -1.36
N ALA A 152 0.79 -18.38 -1.60
CA ALA A 152 0.31 -18.82 -2.91
C ALA A 152 -1.01 -18.11 -3.28
N ALA A 153 -1.99 -18.13 -2.36
CA ALA A 153 -3.27 -17.49 -2.56
C ALA A 153 -3.15 -15.97 -2.79
N ALA A 154 -2.19 -15.30 -2.16
CA ALA A 154 -1.96 -13.87 -2.37
C ALA A 154 -1.58 -13.56 -3.81
N VAL A 155 -0.71 -14.36 -4.39
CA VAL A 155 -0.23 -14.17 -5.76
C VAL A 155 -1.33 -14.47 -6.79
N ASP A 156 -2.18 -15.47 -6.50
CA ASP A 156 -3.28 -15.89 -7.39
C ASP A 156 -4.48 -14.94 -7.33
N ASN A 157 -4.65 -14.18 -6.24
CA ASN A 157 -5.76 -13.25 -6.02
C ASN A 157 -5.35 -11.77 -6.10
N MET A 158 -4.18 -11.49 -6.65
CA MET A 158 -3.70 -10.13 -6.92
C MET A 158 -3.90 -9.80 -8.39
N PHE A 159 -4.63 -8.73 -8.67
CA PHE A 159 -5.01 -8.35 -10.03
C PHE A 159 -4.48 -6.96 -10.39
N GLN A 160 -3.99 -6.82 -11.61
CA GLN A 160 -3.69 -5.51 -12.17
C GLN A 160 -4.99 -4.87 -12.66
N VAL A 161 -5.17 -3.60 -12.34
CA VAL A 161 -6.30 -2.80 -12.83
C VAL A 161 -5.92 -2.22 -14.19
N ASP A 162 -6.77 -2.44 -15.18
CA ASP A 162 -6.62 -1.77 -16.47
C ASP A 162 -7.07 -0.31 -16.35
N THR A 163 -6.15 0.60 -16.57
CA THR A 163 -6.39 2.05 -16.54
C THR A 163 -6.44 2.68 -17.92
N ALA A 164 -6.31 1.89 -19.01
CA ALA A 164 -6.37 2.40 -20.37
C ALA A 164 -7.76 2.98 -20.68
N GLY A 165 -7.79 4.20 -21.18
CA GLY A 165 -9.03 4.89 -21.51
C GLY A 165 -9.89 5.35 -20.32
N LYS A 166 -9.44 5.13 -19.09
CA LYS A 166 -10.14 5.66 -17.90
C LYS A 166 -9.87 7.16 -17.73
N SER A 167 -10.83 7.84 -17.09
CA SER A 167 -10.76 9.26 -16.73
C SER A 167 -10.86 9.44 -15.22
N ALA A 168 -10.33 10.53 -14.69
CA ALA A 168 -10.47 10.91 -13.29
C ALA A 168 -11.82 11.59 -13.09
N SER A 169 -12.83 10.83 -12.69
CA SER A 169 -14.23 11.27 -12.65
C SER A 169 -15.03 10.79 -11.42
N SER A 170 -14.35 10.20 -10.41
CA SER A 170 -15.06 9.67 -9.24
C SER A 170 -15.76 10.74 -8.40
N GLY A 171 -15.33 11.99 -8.47
CA GLY A 171 -15.85 13.08 -7.64
C GLY A 171 -15.51 12.95 -6.14
N ILE A 172 -14.87 11.86 -5.72
CA ILE A 172 -14.46 11.63 -4.33
C ILE A 172 -13.29 12.55 -4.00
N GLN A 173 -13.50 13.45 -3.04
CA GLN A 173 -12.49 14.39 -2.57
C GLN A 173 -12.04 14.03 -1.16
N LEU A 174 -10.76 14.21 -0.87
CA LEU A 174 -10.28 14.14 0.50
C LEU A 174 -10.85 15.31 1.30
N PRO A 175 -11.28 15.08 2.55
CA PRO A 175 -11.71 16.17 3.40
C PRO A 175 -10.54 17.15 3.63
N PRO A 176 -10.82 18.47 3.69
CA PRO A 176 -9.79 19.44 4.00
C PRO A 176 -9.24 19.20 5.42
N PRO A 177 -7.93 19.44 5.66
CA PRO A 177 -7.29 19.17 6.95
C PRO A 177 -7.85 20.00 8.11
N VAL A 178 -8.48 21.13 7.78
CA VAL A 178 -9.18 22.00 8.74
C VAL A 178 -10.51 22.45 8.15
N PRO A 179 -11.52 22.76 8.97
CA PRO A 179 -12.82 23.21 8.47
C PRO A 179 -12.72 24.46 7.57
N PRO A 180 -13.51 24.57 6.49
CA PRO A 180 -13.51 25.77 5.62
C PRO A 180 -13.85 27.07 6.36
N SER A 181 -14.60 26.99 7.45
CA SER A 181 -14.97 28.11 8.33
C SER A 181 -13.84 28.58 9.25
N ALA A 182 -12.70 27.86 9.31
CA ALA A 182 -11.58 28.24 10.16
C ALA A 182 -10.97 29.61 9.71
N PRO A 183 -10.35 30.37 10.61
CA PRO A 183 -9.67 31.61 10.28
C PRO A 183 -8.61 31.42 9.17
N LYS A 184 -8.38 32.46 8.36
CA LYS A 184 -7.46 32.41 7.22
C LYS A 184 -6.09 31.82 7.58
N TYR A 185 -5.47 32.27 8.67
CA TYR A 185 -4.19 31.74 9.13
C TYR A 185 -4.25 30.22 9.41
N VAL A 186 -5.33 29.75 10.05
CA VAL A 186 -5.51 28.32 10.35
C VAL A 186 -5.62 27.52 9.06
N ARG A 187 -6.35 28.01 8.07
CA ARG A 187 -6.50 27.32 6.78
C ARG A 187 -5.20 27.31 5.96
N ASP A 188 -4.58 28.48 5.83
CA ASP A 188 -3.49 28.66 4.86
C ASP A 188 -2.14 28.19 5.43
N VAL A 189 -1.93 28.26 6.73
CA VAL A 189 -0.67 27.88 7.37
C VAL A 189 -0.82 26.56 8.11
N LEU A 190 -1.65 26.51 9.14
CA LEU A 190 -1.77 25.30 9.95
C LEU A 190 -2.35 24.14 9.15
N GLY A 191 -3.35 24.38 8.32
CA GLY A 191 -3.92 23.37 7.42
C GLY A 191 -2.89 22.80 6.47
N THR A 192 -2.03 23.63 5.89
CA THR A 192 -0.94 23.21 5.01
C THR A 192 0.08 22.35 5.75
N ILE A 193 0.45 22.73 6.99
CA ILE A 193 1.36 21.94 7.83
C ILE A 193 0.71 20.59 8.21
N ILE A 194 -0.56 20.59 8.63
CA ILE A 194 -1.29 19.37 9.00
C ILE A 194 -1.44 18.43 7.81
N ALA A 195 -1.62 18.97 6.61
CA ALA A 195 -1.67 18.19 5.37
C ALA A 195 -0.30 17.60 4.95
N GLY A 196 0.79 17.96 5.62
CA GLY A 196 2.15 17.50 5.29
C GLY A 196 2.86 18.30 4.21
N TYR A 197 2.34 19.48 3.84
CA TYR A 197 2.91 20.38 2.81
C TYR A 197 3.58 21.61 3.41
N GLY A 198 4.07 21.52 4.65
CA GLY A 198 4.71 22.65 5.32
C GLY A 198 5.88 23.27 4.57
N ASP A 199 6.60 22.49 3.75
CA ASP A 199 7.71 22.95 2.92
C ASP A 199 7.27 23.87 1.77
N SER A 200 5.96 24.02 1.52
CA SER A 200 5.40 24.93 0.51
C SER A 200 5.07 26.34 1.02
N LEU A 201 5.28 26.60 2.31
CA LEU A 201 4.99 27.87 2.98
C LEU A 201 6.12 28.90 2.82
#